data_a5e136912aa9f24bdc8ade4441bd8aef
#
_entry.id   a5e136912aa9f24bdc8ade4441bd8aef
#
_cell.length_a   1.000
_cell.length_b   1.000
_cell.length_c   1.000
_cell.angle_alpha   90.00
_cell.angle_beta   90.00
_cell.angle_gamma   90.00
#
_symmetry.space_group_name_H-M   'P 1'
#
loop_
_entity.id
_entity.type
_entity.pdbx_description
1 polymer ?
#
loop_
_entity_poly.entity_id
_entity_poly.type
_entity_poly.pdbx_seq_one_letter_code
_entity_poly.pdbx_strand_id
1 'polypeptide(L)'
;IVNGNPADMPITFPDDPTVNHIRWGGKAMVKNPVAEMVTGYKDEFQSVLNANLSLDQNFDFITEGLSASALISFKNYSYTQTSRSAGYNSYEISGTHTGDDGLEDYDLEIRGNEQSTTLATSSSTDGDRKIYIQGMINYNRSFGRHDVSAMVVYNQEETALGNPGSLFSSLPKRKQGLAGRLTYGYDNRYLIEANFGYNGSENFAEGRRFGFFPS
;
A
#
# COMPACT_ATOMS: atom_id res chain seq x y z
N ILE A 1 22.58 -6.47 -4.74
CA ILE A 1 23.86 -6.33 -4.00
C ILE A 1 24.48 -7.69 -3.69
N VAL A 2 23.75 -8.79 -3.78
CA VAL A 2 24.12 -10.09 -3.22
C VAL A 2 24.99 -10.98 -4.14
N ASN A 3 25.26 -10.59 -5.36
CA ASN A 3 25.90 -11.47 -6.35
C ASN A 3 27.41 -11.31 -6.51
N GLY A 4 28.07 -10.51 -5.65
CA GLY A 4 29.52 -10.36 -5.66
C GLY A 4 30.09 -10.57 -4.27
N ASN A 5 31.14 -11.38 -4.17
CA ASN A 5 31.89 -11.51 -2.93
C ASN A 5 32.78 -10.26 -2.76
N PRO A 6 32.60 -9.44 -1.71
CA PRO A 6 33.44 -8.26 -1.48
C PRO A 6 34.94 -8.59 -1.33
N ALA A 7 35.26 -9.81 -0.94
CA ALA A 7 36.63 -10.26 -0.83
C ALA A 7 37.33 -10.47 -2.20
N ASP A 8 36.55 -10.78 -3.23
CA ASP A 8 37.05 -10.99 -4.59
C ASP A 8 37.14 -9.69 -5.39
N MET A 9 36.59 -8.61 -4.86
CA MET A 9 36.53 -7.32 -5.53
C MET A 9 36.81 -6.19 -4.57
N PRO A 10 38.04 -5.77 -4.39
CA PRO A 10 38.36 -4.56 -3.63
C PRO A 10 37.72 -3.32 -4.28
N ILE A 11 37.33 -2.35 -3.45
CA ILE A 11 36.62 -1.12 -3.86
C ILE A 11 37.51 -0.27 -4.75
N THR A 12 38.77 -0.18 -4.36
CA THR A 12 39.83 0.61 -5.03
C THR A 12 40.99 -0.29 -5.37
N PHE A 13 42.10 0.24 -5.79
CA PHE A 13 43.33 -0.48 -6.07
C PHE A 13 44.11 -0.65 -4.77
N PRO A 14 44.16 -1.86 -4.16
CA PRO A 14 44.77 -2.07 -2.85
C PRO A 14 46.29 -1.93 -2.85
N ASP A 15 46.88 -2.09 -4.01
CA ASP A 15 48.34 -2.02 -4.18
C ASP A 15 48.86 -0.58 -4.30
N ASP A 16 47.94 0.37 -4.52
CA ASP A 16 48.25 1.80 -4.57
C ASP A 16 47.23 2.61 -3.78
N PRO A 17 47.54 3.01 -2.53
CA PRO A 17 46.65 3.79 -1.68
C PRO A 17 46.44 5.23 -2.18
N THR A 18 47.21 5.72 -3.13
CA THR A 18 47.05 7.06 -3.72
C THR A 18 45.93 7.10 -4.77
N VAL A 19 45.57 5.96 -5.35
CA VAL A 19 44.54 5.83 -6.36
C VAL A 19 43.18 5.58 -5.71
N ASN A 20 42.39 6.63 -5.60
CA ASN A 20 41.01 6.56 -5.06
C ASN A 20 39.94 6.25 -6.11
N HIS A 21 40.30 5.68 -7.22
CA HIS A 21 39.36 5.33 -8.28
C HIS A 21 38.65 4.00 -8.01
N ILE A 22 37.37 3.93 -8.35
CA ILE A 22 36.57 2.73 -8.18
C ILE A 22 37.05 1.67 -9.19
N ARG A 23 37.46 0.53 -8.69
CA ARG A 23 37.96 -0.58 -9.53
C ARG A 23 36.80 -1.25 -10.31
N TRP A 24 37.04 -1.50 -11.60
CA TRP A 24 36.14 -2.29 -12.41
C TRP A 24 36.28 -3.77 -12.11
N GLY A 25 35.18 -4.48 -11.89
CA GLY A 25 35.16 -5.90 -11.51
C GLY A 25 35.26 -6.89 -12.67
N GLY A 26 35.52 -6.41 -13.89
CA GLY A 26 35.58 -7.26 -15.07
C GLY A 26 34.19 -7.62 -15.64
N LYS A 27 34.19 -8.48 -16.66
CA LYS A 27 32.96 -8.88 -17.36
C LYS A 27 31.98 -9.66 -16.47
N ALA A 28 32.45 -10.31 -15.43
CA ALA A 28 31.61 -11.08 -14.49
C ALA A 28 30.94 -10.20 -13.45
N MET A 29 31.46 -9.00 -13.17
CA MET A 29 30.93 -8.08 -12.18
C MET A 29 31.04 -6.64 -12.70
N VAL A 30 30.10 -6.26 -13.57
CA VAL A 30 30.08 -4.96 -14.24
C VAL A 30 29.88 -3.81 -13.26
N LYS A 31 29.25 -4.06 -12.10
CA LYS A 31 28.94 -3.06 -11.09
C LYS A 31 29.69 -3.34 -9.79
N ASN A 32 30.32 -2.30 -9.27
CA ASN A 32 30.94 -2.37 -7.95
C ASN A 32 29.88 -2.21 -6.86
N PRO A 33 29.68 -3.19 -5.96
CA PRO A 33 28.62 -3.15 -4.95
C PRO A 33 28.73 -1.95 -4.00
N VAL A 34 29.93 -1.55 -3.65
CA VAL A 34 30.15 -0.42 -2.73
C VAL A 34 29.86 0.91 -3.42
N ALA A 35 30.27 1.06 -4.69
CA ALA A 35 29.91 2.24 -5.47
C ALA A 35 28.39 2.36 -5.60
N GLU A 36 27.66 1.27 -5.88
CA GLU A 36 26.20 1.26 -5.93
C GLU A 36 25.56 1.72 -4.59
N MET A 37 26.20 1.42 -3.47
CA MET A 37 25.69 1.84 -2.15
C MET A 37 25.87 3.33 -1.87
N VAL A 38 26.86 3.98 -2.46
CA VAL A 38 27.20 5.39 -2.18
C VAL A 38 26.78 6.35 -3.28
N THR A 39 26.32 5.85 -4.44
CA THR A 39 25.94 6.68 -5.60
C THR A 39 24.50 7.16 -5.57
N GLY A 40 23.72 6.75 -4.58
CA GLY A 40 22.34 7.19 -4.51
C GLY A 40 21.63 6.74 -3.25
N TYR A 41 20.41 7.22 -3.10
CA TYR A 41 19.54 6.86 -1.98
C TYR A 41 18.07 6.93 -2.38
N LYS A 42 17.23 6.27 -1.58
CA LYS A 42 15.78 6.31 -1.70
C LYS A 42 15.20 6.84 -0.40
N ASP A 43 14.29 7.78 -0.56
CA ASP A 43 13.41 8.23 0.51
C ASP A 43 12.02 7.64 0.27
N GLU A 44 11.47 6.97 1.26
CA GLU A 44 10.13 6.40 1.21
C GLU A 44 9.29 6.99 2.34
N PHE A 45 8.14 7.51 1.98
CA PHE A 45 7.17 8.01 2.94
C PHE A 45 5.85 7.27 2.75
N GLN A 46 5.35 6.69 3.83
CA GLN A 46 4.08 5.99 3.87
C GLN A 46 3.21 6.56 4.97
N SER A 47 1.98 6.90 4.62
CA SER A 47 1.00 7.44 5.56
C SER A 47 -0.32 6.70 5.44
N VAL A 48 -0.92 6.38 6.59
CA VAL A 48 -2.27 5.82 6.68
C VAL A 48 -3.07 6.69 7.63
N LEU A 49 -4.08 7.37 7.09
CA LEU A 49 -5.05 8.11 7.87
C LEU A 49 -6.34 7.30 7.96
N ASN A 50 -6.79 7.02 9.19
CA ASN A 50 -8.10 6.45 9.46
C ASN A 50 -8.89 7.41 10.33
N ALA A 51 -10.08 7.78 9.89
CA ALA A 51 -11.01 8.62 10.64
C ALA A 51 -12.37 7.93 10.70
N ASN A 52 -12.92 7.79 11.91
CA ASN A 52 -14.22 7.18 12.12
C ASN A 52 -15.08 8.15 12.92
N LEU A 53 -16.32 8.33 12.47
CA LEU A 53 -17.35 9.05 13.18
C LEU A 53 -18.53 8.11 13.41
N SER A 54 -18.90 7.89 14.67
CA SER A 54 -20.09 7.12 15.03
C SER A 54 -21.09 8.00 15.78
N LEU A 55 -22.35 7.75 15.49
CA LEU A 55 -23.48 8.35 16.19
C LEU A 55 -24.43 7.23 16.60
N ASP A 56 -24.71 7.15 17.89
CA ASP A 56 -25.68 6.21 18.45
C ASP A 56 -26.80 7.01 19.14
N GLN A 57 -28.04 6.70 18.77
CA GLN A 57 -29.21 7.40 19.29
C GLN A 57 -30.23 6.37 19.78
N ASN A 58 -30.66 6.53 21.01
CA ASN A 58 -31.78 5.82 21.58
C ASN A 58 -33.09 6.61 21.27
N PHE A 59 -34.11 5.89 20.82
CA PHE A 59 -35.43 6.42 20.47
C PHE A 59 -36.54 5.85 21.35
N ASP A 60 -36.25 5.48 22.60
CA ASP A 60 -37.27 5.02 23.56
C ASP A 60 -38.43 6.00 23.76
N PHE A 61 -38.19 7.28 23.49
CA PHE A 61 -39.24 8.31 23.51
C PHE A 61 -40.28 8.15 22.39
N ILE A 62 -39.95 7.42 21.30
CA ILE A 62 -40.91 7.06 20.24
C ILE A 62 -41.50 5.70 20.55
N THR A 63 -40.67 4.71 20.80
CA THR A 63 -41.07 3.35 21.22
C THR A 63 -39.93 2.72 21.99
N GLU A 64 -40.26 2.07 23.11
CA GLU A 64 -39.30 1.39 23.96
C GLU A 64 -38.55 0.31 23.18
N GLY A 65 -37.22 0.29 23.31
CA GLY A 65 -36.32 -0.67 22.67
C GLY A 65 -35.91 -0.32 21.24
N LEU A 66 -36.27 0.89 20.74
CA LEU A 66 -35.81 1.36 19.42
C LEU A 66 -34.52 2.16 19.55
N SER A 67 -33.53 1.81 18.75
CA SER A 67 -32.28 2.56 18.63
C SER A 67 -31.79 2.61 17.18
N ALA A 68 -31.00 3.62 16.86
CA ALA A 68 -30.32 3.70 15.57
C ALA A 68 -28.86 4.09 15.78
N SER A 69 -28.01 3.59 14.92
CA SER A 69 -26.61 3.97 14.85
C SER A 69 -26.19 4.30 13.43
N ALA A 70 -25.27 5.23 13.31
CA ALA A 70 -24.63 5.59 12.05
C ALA A 70 -23.11 5.58 12.23
N LEU A 71 -22.39 5.10 11.21
CA LEU A 71 -20.94 5.08 11.15
C LEU A 71 -20.49 5.62 9.80
N ILE A 72 -19.56 6.54 9.83
CA ILE A 72 -18.80 6.98 8.65
C ILE A 72 -17.34 6.70 8.93
N SER A 73 -16.70 5.94 8.06
CA SER A 73 -15.28 5.61 8.13
C SER A 73 -14.58 6.10 6.86
N PHE A 74 -13.52 6.85 7.07
CA PHE A 74 -12.64 7.32 6.00
C PHE A 74 -11.25 6.75 6.21
N LYS A 75 -10.70 6.11 5.18
CA LYS A 75 -9.32 5.66 5.15
C LYS A 75 -8.64 6.28 3.95
N ASN A 76 -7.46 6.83 4.16
CA ASN A 76 -6.56 7.27 3.10
C ASN A 76 -5.19 6.63 3.31
N TYR A 77 -4.71 5.93 2.30
CA TYR A 77 -3.35 5.45 2.21
C TYR A 77 -2.61 6.30 1.18
N SER A 78 -1.42 6.76 1.52
CA SER A 78 -0.55 7.52 0.64
C SER A 78 0.87 6.99 0.75
N TYR A 79 1.48 6.73 -0.39
CA TYR A 79 2.85 6.30 -0.53
C TYR A 79 3.58 7.21 -1.52
N THR A 80 4.75 7.66 -1.15
CA THR A 80 5.65 8.42 -2.01
C THR A 80 7.05 7.87 -1.85
N GLN A 81 7.68 7.57 -2.98
CA GLN A 81 9.08 7.17 -3.06
C GLN A 81 9.82 8.17 -3.93
N THR A 82 10.92 8.71 -3.43
CA THR A 82 11.84 9.53 -4.20
C THR A 82 13.17 8.80 -4.26
N SER A 83 13.63 8.49 -5.47
CA SER A 83 14.92 7.87 -5.74
C SER A 83 15.86 8.92 -6.32
N ARG A 84 17.05 9.01 -5.76
CA ARG A 84 18.12 9.88 -6.27
C ARG A 84 19.34 9.02 -6.53
N SER A 85 19.87 9.06 -7.75
CA SER A 85 21.03 8.26 -8.15
C SER A 85 21.92 9.00 -9.13
N ALA A 86 23.19 8.71 -9.06
CA ALA A 86 24.20 9.18 -10.02
C ALA A 86 24.90 7.99 -10.65
N GLY A 87 25.43 8.18 -11.86
CA GLY A 87 26.38 7.27 -12.44
C GLY A 87 27.77 7.44 -11.80
N TYR A 88 28.58 6.44 -11.91
CA TYR A 88 29.99 6.49 -11.50
C TYR A 88 30.89 5.86 -12.57
N ASN A 89 32.13 6.37 -12.67
CA ASN A 89 33.16 5.76 -13.48
C ASN A 89 33.81 4.61 -12.68
N SER A 90 34.06 3.51 -13.35
CA SER A 90 34.94 2.47 -12.86
C SER A 90 36.19 2.42 -13.73
N TYR A 91 37.31 1.97 -13.18
CA TYR A 91 38.59 2.03 -13.79
C TYR A 91 39.23 0.63 -13.86
N GLU A 92 39.94 0.38 -14.94
CA GLU A 92 40.76 -0.84 -15.17
C GLU A 92 42.19 -0.43 -15.37
N ILE A 93 43.16 -1.22 -14.88
CA ILE A 93 44.56 -1.03 -15.17
C ILE A 93 44.79 -1.47 -16.61
N SER A 94 45.19 -0.55 -17.47
CA SER A 94 45.58 -0.81 -18.87
C SER A 94 47.07 -0.99 -19.05
N GLY A 95 47.87 -0.47 -18.13
CA GLY A 95 49.34 -0.55 -18.12
C GLY A 95 49.92 0.02 -16.85
N THR A 96 51.25 0.05 -16.79
CA THR A 96 52.02 0.74 -15.73
C THR A 96 53.12 1.57 -16.38
N HIS A 97 53.46 2.70 -15.75
CA HIS A 97 54.57 3.56 -16.12
C HIS A 97 55.35 3.99 -14.88
N THR A 98 56.57 4.48 -15.06
CA THR A 98 57.37 5.00 -13.95
C THR A 98 57.02 6.47 -13.76
N GLY A 99 56.51 6.85 -12.57
CA GLY A 99 56.24 8.21 -12.20
C GLY A 99 57.46 9.08 -12.07
N ASP A 100 57.27 10.39 -11.91
CA ASP A 100 58.35 11.39 -11.77
C ASP A 100 59.16 11.17 -10.50
N ASP A 101 58.62 10.50 -9.52
CA ASP A 101 59.25 10.06 -8.26
C ASP A 101 60.05 8.76 -8.36
N GLY A 102 60.06 8.14 -9.54
CA GLY A 102 60.73 6.86 -9.82
C GLY A 102 60.01 5.60 -9.34
N LEU A 103 58.77 5.77 -8.88
CA LEU A 103 57.88 4.64 -8.51
C LEU A 103 57.04 4.22 -9.71
N GLU A 104 56.57 2.96 -9.65
CA GLU A 104 55.63 2.41 -10.65
C GLU A 104 54.24 2.93 -10.39
N ASP A 105 53.61 3.53 -11.38
CA ASP A 105 52.25 4.11 -11.34
C ASP A 105 51.35 3.40 -12.36
N TYR A 106 50.03 3.44 -12.15
CA TYR A 106 49.06 2.75 -12.99
C TYR A 106 48.50 3.63 -14.10
N ASP A 107 48.47 3.09 -15.32
CA ASP A 107 47.66 3.65 -16.40
C ASP A 107 46.22 3.15 -16.26
N LEU A 108 45.29 4.04 -15.99
CA LEU A 108 43.91 3.69 -15.77
C LEU A 108 43.03 4.02 -16.98
N GLU A 109 42.25 3.06 -17.41
CA GLU A 109 41.25 3.22 -18.46
C GLU A 109 39.85 3.22 -17.85
N ILE A 110 39.02 4.18 -18.26
CA ILE A 110 37.61 4.26 -17.79
C ILE A 110 36.80 3.14 -18.40
N ARG A 111 36.13 2.40 -17.54
CA ARG A 111 35.15 1.36 -17.90
C ARG A 111 33.82 1.68 -17.24
N GLY A 112 32.78 1.92 -18.01
CA GLY A 112 31.44 2.16 -17.51
C GLY A 112 30.83 3.48 -18.00
N ASN A 113 29.78 3.92 -17.33
CA ASN A 113 29.06 5.13 -17.67
C ASN A 113 29.78 6.37 -17.12
N GLU A 114 29.62 7.48 -17.82
CA GLU A 114 30.17 8.77 -17.36
C GLU A 114 29.64 9.11 -15.96
N GLN A 115 30.54 9.60 -15.11
CA GLN A 115 30.21 10.09 -13.80
C GLN A 115 29.31 11.31 -13.91
N SER A 116 28.11 11.26 -13.33
CA SER A 116 27.25 12.42 -13.19
C SER A 116 27.64 13.19 -11.94
N THR A 117 27.81 14.49 -12.06
CA THR A 117 28.07 15.40 -10.93
C THR A 117 26.80 15.74 -10.16
N THR A 118 25.62 15.41 -10.72
CA THR A 118 24.32 15.67 -10.12
C THR A 118 23.51 14.40 -10.00
N LEU A 119 22.74 14.29 -8.92
CA LEU A 119 21.82 13.17 -8.72
C LEU A 119 20.59 13.32 -9.63
N ALA A 120 20.36 12.34 -10.48
CA ALA A 120 19.10 12.20 -11.18
C ALA A 120 18.01 11.85 -10.16
N THR A 121 16.88 12.54 -10.25
CA THR A 121 15.75 12.33 -9.32
C THR A 121 14.58 11.71 -10.08
N SER A 122 14.03 10.64 -9.53
CA SER A 122 12.76 10.07 -9.96
C SER A 122 11.84 9.89 -8.77
N SER A 123 10.54 10.08 -8.97
CA SER A 123 9.55 9.86 -7.93
C SER A 123 8.44 8.96 -8.40
N SER A 124 7.92 8.17 -7.49
CA SER A 124 6.74 7.33 -7.69
C SER A 124 5.78 7.56 -6.53
N THR A 125 4.51 7.66 -6.85
CA THR A 125 3.44 7.83 -5.87
C THR A 125 2.40 6.75 -6.06
N ASP A 126 1.85 6.27 -4.96
CA ASP A 126 0.72 5.34 -4.94
C ASP A 126 -0.20 5.70 -3.76
N GLY A 127 -1.40 5.17 -3.78
CA GLY A 127 -2.35 5.39 -2.70
C GLY A 127 -3.74 4.92 -3.05
N ASP A 128 -4.57 4.85 -2.01
CA ASP A 128 -5.99 4.60 -2.14
C ASP A 128 -6.78 5.38 -1.09
N ARG A 129 -8.02 5.62 -1.43
CA ARG A 129 -9.00 6.25 -0.56
C ARG A 129 -10.21 5.33 -0.46
N LYS A 130 -10.67 5.09 0.77
CA LYS A 130 -11.85 4.29 1.05
C LYS A 130 -12.81 5.08 1.92
N ILE A 131 -14.07 5.11 1.51
CA ILE A 131 -15.18 5.67 2.29
C ILE A 131 -16.15 4.53 2.58
N TYR A 132 -16.51 4.39 3.84
CA TYR A 132 -17.51 3.43 4.29
C TYR A 132 -18.58 4.17 5.10
N ILE A 133 -19.82 3.91 4.76
CA ILE A 133 -21.00 4.46 5.46
C ILE A 133 -21.87 3.29 5.87
N GLN A 134 -22.33 3.32 7.12
CA GLN A 134 -23.27 2.34 7.66
C GLN A 134 -24.36 3.07 8.45
N GLY A 135 -25.58 2.64 8.24
CA GLY A 135 -26.71 2.98 9.09
C GLY A 135 -27.36 1.71 9.61
N MET A 136 -27.73 1.68 10.87
CA MET A 136 -28.35 0.52 11.52
C MET A 136 -29.52 0.98 12.38
N ILE A 137 -30.62 0.26 12.29
CA ILE A 137 -31.79 0.43 13.16
C ILE A 137 -31.99 -0.88 13.88
N ASN A 138 -32.12 -0.80 15.20
CA ASN A 138 -32.41 -1.94 16.07
C ASN A 138 -33.69 -1.70 16.84
N TYR A 139 -34.47 -2.75 16.98
CA TYR A 139 -35.64 -2.79 17.84
C TYR A 139 -35.62 -4.06 18.68
N ASN A 140 -35.69 -3.94 20.01
CA ASN A 140 -35.73 -5.05 20.93
C ASN A 140 -36.77 -4.76 22.00
N ARG A 141 -37.79 -5.62 22.08
CA ARG A 141 -38.85 -5.43 23.08
C ARG A 141 -39.50 -6.75 23.48
N SER A 142 -39.80 -6.86 24.79
CA SER A 142 -40.53 -7.98 25.34
C SER A 142 -41.99 -7.54 25.69
N PHE A 143 -42.96 -8.31 25.24
CA PHE A 143 -44.36 -8.13 25.47
C PHE A 143 -44.90 -9.35 26.25
N GLY A 144 -44.75 -9.34 27.55
CA GLY A 144 -45.13 -10.46 28.41
C GLY A 144 -44.28 -11.69 28.12
N ARG A 145 -44.84 -12.71 27.40
CA ARG A 145 -44.13 -13.90 26.99
C ARG A 145 -43.56 -13.86 25.57
N HIS A 146 -43.72 -12.72 24.90
CA HIS A 146 -43.29 -12.55 23.51
C HIS A 146 -42.07 -11.65 23.48
N ASP A 147 -40.96 -12.14 22.93
CA ASP A 147 -39.75 -11.40 22.71
C ASP A 147 -39.58 -11.15 21.22
N VAL A 148 -39.47 -9.88 20.84
CA VAL A 148 -39.33 -9.44 19.46
C VAL A 148 -38.01 -8.68 19.31
N SER A 149 -37.16 -9.11 18.36
CA SER A 149 -35.99 -8.34 17.97
C SER A 149 -35.96 -8.19 16.45
N ALA A 150 -35.68 -6.97 16.00
CA ALA A 150 -35.51 -6.64 14.60
C ALA A 150 -34.27 -5.77 14.41
N MET A 151 -33.52 -6.04 13.34
CA MET A 151 -32.36 -5.24 12.95
C MET A 151 -32.39 -5.03 11.44
N VAL A 152 -32.12 -3.80 11.02
CA VAL A 152 -31.89 -3.47 9.61
C VAL A 152 -30.60 -2.69 9.52
N VAL A 153 -29.71 -3.12 8.61
CA VAL A 153 -28.42 -2.48 8.36
C VAL A 153 -28.32 -2.14 6.88
N TYR A 154 -28.01 -0.91 6.60
CA TYR A 154 -27.56 -0.45 5.28
C TYR A 154 -26.09 -0.12 5.33
N ASN A 155 -25.31 -0.55 4.34
CA ASN A 155 -23.92 -0.15 4.19
C ASN A 155 -23.58 0.20 2.74
N GLN A 156 -22.60 1.08 2.61
CA GLN A 156 -22.03 1.47 1.32
C GLN A 156 -20.53 1.64 1.48
N GLU A 157 -19.78 1.11 0.52
CA GLU A 157 -18.32 1.22 0.43
C GLU A 157 -17.94 1.77 -0.93
N GLU A 158 -17.03 2.73 -0.94
CA GLU A 158 -16.38 3.25 -2.14
C GLU A 158 -14.86 3.20 -1.94
N THR A 159 -14.15 2.62 -2.91
CA THR A 159 -12.67 2.61 -2.95
C THR A 159 -12.21 3.22 -4.26
N ALA A 160 -11.34 4.23 -4.18
CA ALA A 160 -10.75 4.90 -5.33
C ALA A 160 -9.22 4.83 -5.24
N LEU A 161 -8.56 4.48 -6.35
CA LEU A 161 -7.10 4.47 -6.45
C LEU A 161 -6.59 5.90 -6.66
N GLY A 162 -5.47 6.25 -6.04
CA GLY A 162 -4.84 7.57 -6.15
C GLY A 162 -4.02 7.73 -7.42
N ASN A 163 -3.45 6.64 -7.92
CA ASN A 163 -2.63 6.63 -9.15
C ASN A 163 -3.05 5.47 -10.07
N PRO A 164 -4.22 5.58 -10.74
CA PRO A 164 -4.72 4.53 -11.60
C PRO A 164 -3.93 4.49 -12.92
N GLY A 165 -3.41 3.31 -13.26
CA GLY A 165 -2.66 3.09 -14.51
C GLY A 165 -3.53 3.01 -15.77
N SER A 166 -4.86 3.05 -15.67
CA SER A 166 -5.80 2.97 -16.78
C SER A 166 -7.12 3.69 -16.46
N LEU A 167 -7.88 4.03 -17.50
CA LEU A 167 -9.21 4.62 -17.35
C LEU A 167 -10.14 3.70 -16.55
N PHE A 168 -10.09 2.39 -16.79
CA PHE A 168 -10.90 1.43 -16.05
C PHE A 168 -10.56 1.42 -14.55
N SER A 169 -9.27 1.47 -14.21
CA SER A 169 -8.80 1.52 -12.81
C SER A 169 -9.11 2.84 -12.12
N SER A 170 -9.36 3.93 -12.89
CA SER A 170 -9.69 5.24 -12.32
C SER A 170 -11.12 5.34 -11.80
N LEU A 171 -11.97 4.41 -12.21
CA LEU A 171 -13.35 4.37 -11.72
C LEU A 171 -13.37 3.86 -10.28
N PRO A 172 -14.08 4.57 -9.37
CA PRO A 172 -14.21 4.10 -8.00
C PRO A 172 -14.95 2.76 -7.94
N LYS A 173 -14.48 1.83 -7.14
CA LYS A 173 -15.16 0.56 -6.88
C LYS A 173 -16.19 0.75 -5.78
N ARG A 174 -17.45 0.41 -6.09
CA ARG A 174 -18.59 0.60 -5.18
C ARG A 174 -19.25 -0.70 -4.83
N LYS A 175 -19.59 -0.84 -3.56
CA LYS A 175 -20.41 -1.92 -3.02
C LYS A 175 -21.47 -1.32 -2.10
N GLN A 176 -22.64 -1.91 -2.10
CA GLN A 176 -23.70 -1.54 -1.16
C GLN A 176 -24.49 -2.76 -0.74
N GLY A 177 -25.04 -2.70 0.45
CA GLY A 177 -25.79 -3.79 1.02
C GLY A 177 -26.91 -3.30 1.94
N LEU A 178 -27.99 -4.04 1.93
CA LEU A 178 -29.06 -3.96 2.90
C LEU A 178 -29.21 -5.34 3.51
N ALA A 179 -29.16 -5.43 4.83
CA ALA A 179 -29.38 -6.69 5.55
C ALA A 179 -30.43 -6.48 6.65
N GLY A 180 -31.20 -7.51 6.89
CA GLY A 180 -32.18 -7.50 7.98
C GLY A 180 -32.23 -8.82 8.70
N ARG A 181 -32.55 -8.74 9.97
CA ARG A 181 -32.76 -9.85 10.88
C ARG A 181 -34.02 -9.61 11.70
N LEU A 182 -34.84 -10.63 11.80
CA LEU A 182 -36.02 -10.64 12.65
C LEU A 182 -35.95 -11.89 13.52
N THR A 183 -36.08 -11.73 14.84
CA THR A 183 -36.21 -12.83 15.77
C THR A 183 -37.48 -12.68 16.58
N TYR A 184 -38.15 -13.80 16.80
CA TYR A 184 -39.31 -13.88 17.63
C TYR A 184 -39.18 -15.05 18.60
N GLY A 185 -39.36 -14.80 19.88
CA GLY A 185 -39.37 -15.77 20.94
C GLY A 185 -40.76 -15.83 21.64
N TYR A 186 -41.18 -17.02 22.01
CA TYR A 186 -42.35 -17.21 22.84
C TYR A 186 -42.04 -18.08 24.05
N ASP A 187 -42.28 -17.52 25.25
CA ASP A 187 -42.12 -18.18 26.57
C ASP A 187 -40.70 -18.82 26.74
N ASN A 188 -39.66 -18.26 26.09
CA ASN A 188 -38.31 -18.83 26.02
C ASN A 188 -38.25 -20.29 25.54
N ARG A 189 -39.29 -20.78 24.91
CA ARG A 189 -39.38 -22.18 24.43
C ARG A 189 -39.38 -22.30 22.92
N TYR A 190 -39.99 -21.34 22.24
CA TYR A 190 -40.07 -21.33 20.79
C TYR A 190 -39.35 -20.11 20.26
N LEU A 191 -38.39 -20.35 19.38
CA LEU A 191 -37.61 -19.29 18.74
C LEU A 191 -37.71 -19.45 17.23
N ILE A 192 -38.00 -18.35 16.55
CA ILE A 192 -37.97 -18.22 15.09
C ILE A 192 -37.06 -17.11 14.72
N GLU A 193 -36.20 -17.33 13.73
CA GLU A 193 -35.30 -16.31 13.17
C GLU A 193 -35.43 -16.30 11.66
N ALA A 194 -35.45 -15.10 11.08
CA ALA A 194 -35.41 -14.87 9.65
C ALA A 194 -34.35 -13.81 9.34
N ASN A 195 -33.52 -14.09 8.37
CA ASN A 195 -32.50 -13.16 7.90
C ASN A 195 -32.64 -12.93 6.41
N PHE A 196 -32.25 -11.76 5.95
CA PHE A 196 -32.07 -11.49 4.53
C PHE A 196 -30.89 -10.57 4.28
N GLY A 197 -30.28 -10.73 3.11
CA GLY A 197 -29.28 -9.82 2.57
C GLY A 197 -29.63 -9.44 1.14
N TYR A 198 -29.50 -8.17 0.81
CA TYR A 198 -29.62 -7.64 -0.54
C TYR A 198 -28.36 -6.85 -0.86
N ASN A 199 -27.43 -7.46 -1.59
CA ASN A 199 -26.09 -6.92 -1.82
C ASN A 199 -25.86 -6.62 -3.28
N GLY A 200 -25.20 -5.48 -3.54
CA GLY A 200 -24.83 -5.03 -4.86
C GLY A 200 -23.36 -4.68 -4.99
N SER A 201 -22.80 -4.95 -6.17
CA SER A 201 -21.44 -4.59 -6.55
C SER A 201 -21.38 -4.13 -8.00
N GLU A 202 -20.62 -3.10 -8.26
CA GLU A 202 -20.39 -2.62 -9.63
C GLU A 202 -19.52 -3.57 -10.48
N ASN A 203 -18.88 -4.57 -9.86
CA ASN A 203 -18.12 -5.59 -10.59
C ASN A 203 -18.99 -6.43 -11.52
N PHE A 204 -20.33 -6.35 -11.35
CA PHE A 204 -21.28 -7.06 -12.20
C PHE A 204 -21.89 -6.13 -13.25
N ALA A 205 -22.30 -6.72 -14.37
CA ALA A 205 -22.95 -6.00 -15.45
C ALA A 205 -24.23 -5.30 -14.98
N GLU A 206 -24.57 -4.20 -15.63
CA GLU A 206 -25.82 -3.48 -15.39
C GLU A 206 -27.03 -4.40 -15.45
N GLY A 207 -27.96 -4.26 -14.52
CA GLY A 207 -29.11 -5.17 -14.36
C GLY A 207 -28.86 -6.47 -13.63
N ARG A 208 -27.57 -6.82 -13.32
CA ARG A 208 -27.20 -8.03 -12.56
C ARG A 208 -26.32 -7.69 -11.33
N ARG A 209 -26.32 -6.45 -10.92
CA ARG A 209 -25.45 -5.94 -9.83
C ARG A 209 -25.91 -6.34 -8.45
N PHE A 210 -27.19 -6.68 -8.30
CA PHE A 210 -27.81 -6.99 -7.01
C PHE A 210 -28.26 -8.43 -6.89
N GLY A 211 -28.05 -9.01 -5.72
CA GLY A 211 -28.53 -10.35 -5.36
C GLY A 211 -29.28 -10.33 -4.03
N PHE A 212 -30.34 -11.12 -3.94
CA PHE A 212 -31.11 -11.33 -2.72
C PHE A 212 -30.77 -12.69 -2.11
N PHE A 213 -30.50 -12.71 -0.80
CA PHE A 213 -30.02 -13.88 -0.07
C PHE A 213 -30.84 -14.05 1.21
N PRO A 214 -31.95 -14.82 1.19
CA PRO A 214 -32.71 -15.15 2.39
C PRO A 214 -32.06 -16.30 3.16
N SER A 215 -32.23 -16.32 4.48
CA SER A 215 -31.86 -17.46 5.33
C SER A 215 -32.71 -17.51 6.62
#